data_bba1693f3aeb218cb4b5ea48372c9968
#
_entry.id   bba1693f3aeb218cb4b5ea48372c9968
#
_cell.length_a   1.000
_cell.length_b   1.000
_cell.length_c   1.000
_cell.angle_alpha   90.00
_cell.angle_beta   90.00
_cell.angle_gamma   90.00
#
_symmetry.space_group_name_H-M   'P 1'
#
loop_
_entity.id
_entity.type
_entity.pdbx_description
1 polymer ?
#
loop_
_entity_poly.entity_id
_entity_poly.type
_entity_poly.pdbx_seq_one_letter_code
_entity_poly.pdbx_strand_id
1 'polypeptide(L)'
;LRESLAGDRIHRVLGIVNGTTNFVLTRMDETGAGFAEALDEATALGYAEADPSADVDGFDAAAKAAILAGIAFHTRVTAADVHREGITEVTAADVASAKAMGCVVKLLAIAERAEDGRGIGVRVHPAMLPRTHPLAGVREAYNAVFVEGEAAGQLMFYGRGAGGAPTASAVLGDLVAVARNRLSGARGAGESAYAELPVRPIGETVTRYHVSLDVADKAGVLATVAQAFAAHDVSIQTVRQEGHGDDAMLVLVTHSATDAALAATVSDLRSMDSVRAVASVMRVEGEAIG
;
A
#
# COMPACT_ATOMS: atom_id res chain seq x y z
N LEU A 1 8.44 13.78 11.70
CA LEU A 1 8.47 14.37 10.35
C LEU A 1 8.59 15.88 10.42
N ARG A 2 7.59 16.56 11.01
CA ARG A 2 7.41 18.01 10.94
C ARG A 2 8.60 18.84 11.43
N GLU A 3 9.30 18.41 12.47
CA GLU A 3 10.47 19.08 13.03
C GLU A 3 11.78 18.49 12.53
N SER A 4 11.94 17.18 12.64
CA SER A 4 13.21 16.49 12.35
C SER A 4 13.59 16.50 10.87
N LEU A 5 12.61 16.57 9.96
CA LEU A 5 12.82 16.58 8.51
C LEU A 5 12.40 17.91 7.86
N ALA A 6 12.23 18.96 8.65
CA ALA A 6 11.83 20.28 8.13
C ALA A 6 12.83 20.88 7.12
N GLY A 7 14.10 20.48 7.20
CA GLY A 7 15.17 20.91 6.29
C GLY A 7 15.44 19.95 5.13
N ASP A 8 14.71 18.85 5.03
CA ASP A 8 14.90 17.86 3.97
C ASP A 8 13.74 17.88 2.96
N ARG A 9 14.00 17.40 1.76
CA ARG A 9 12.99 17.21 0.74
C ARG A 9 12.50 15.78 0.76
N ILE A 10 11.28 15.58 1.25
CA ILE A 10 10.64 14.26 1.26
C ILE A 10 10.16 13.95 -0.15
N HIS A 11 10.53 12.77 -0.66
CA HIS A 11 10.09 12.25 -1.95
C HIS A 11 8.89 11.32 -1.78
N ARG A 12 8.94 10.46 -0.76
CA ARG A 12 7.93 9.42 -0.57
C ARG A 12 7.73 9.10 0.90
N VAL A 13 6.50 8.81 1.26
CA VAL A 13 6.10 8.27 2.56
C VAL A 13 5.27 7.02 2.32
N LEU A 14 5.65 5.91 2.95
CA LEU A 14 4.87 4.68 3.00
C LEU A 14 4.50 4.38 4.44
N GLY A 15 3.24 4.06 4.70
CA GLY A 15 2.76 3.81 6.05
C GLY A 15 1.98 2.50 6.17
N ILE A 16 2.30 1.72 7.20
CA ILE A 16 1.38 0.74 7.79
C ILE A 16 0.77 1.45 8.99
N VAL A 17 -0.41 2.05 8.77
CA VAL A 17 -0.98 3.03 9.72
C VAL A 17 -2.28 2.56 10.38
N ASN A 18 -2.70 1.33 10.07
CA ASN A 18 -3.86 0.69 10.68
C ASN A 18 -3.45 -0.67 11.25
N GLY A 19 -3.60 -0.84 12.57
CA GLY A 19 -3.18 -2.04 13.30
C GLY A 19 -4.06 -3.25 13.00
N THR A 20 -5.36 -3.05 12.85
CA THR A 20 -6.34 -4.12 12.57
C THR A 20 -6.03 -4.80 11.25
N THR A 21 -5.90 -4.04 10.18
CA THR A 21 -5.59 -4.58 8.84
C THR A 21 -4.21 -5.23 8.78
N ASN A 22 -3.21 -4.67 9.47
CA ASN A 22 -1.89 -5.28 9.53
C ASN A 22 -1.90 -6.60 10.30
N PHE A 23 -2.68 -6.70 11.38
CA PHE A 23 -2.89 -7.96 12.10
C PHE A 23 -3.52 -9.02 11.21
N VAL A 24 -4.65 -8.69 10.54
CA VAL A 24 -5.36 -9.62 9.64
C VAL A 24 -4.43 -10.15 8.56
N LEU A 25 -3.74 -9.27 7.82
CA LEU A 25 -2.82 -9.68 6.76
C LEU A 25 -1.61 -10.46 7.28
N THR A 26 -1.13 -10.17 8.50
CA THR A 26 -0.07 -10.95 9.14
C THR A 26 -0.53 -12.37 9.45
N ARG A 27 -1.75 -12.53 9.97
CA ARG A 27 -2.32 -13.86 10.24
C ARG A 27 -2.52 -14.68 8.97
N MET A 28 -3.04 -14.04 7.91
CA MET A 28 -3.16 -14.69 6.60
C MET A 28 -1.79 -15.18 6.07
N ASP A 29 -0.72 -14.36 6.19
CA ASP A 29 0.64 -14.75 5.77
C ASP A 29 1.23 -15.88 6.62
N GLU A 30 1.01 -15.89 7.94
CA GLU A 30 1.62 -16.84 8.87
C GLU A 30 0.91 -18.19 8.86
N THR A 31 -0.41 -18.17 8.85
CA THR A 31 -1.22 -19.39 9.03
C THR A 31 -1.84 -19.94 7.73
N GLY A 32 -1.94 -19.10 6.69
CA GLY A 32 -2.70 -19.42 5.48
C GLY A 32 -4.21 -19.29 5.65
N ALA A 33 -4.68 -18.70 6.76
CA ALA A 33 -6.10 -18.44 7.02
C ALA A 33 -6.71 -17.53 5.94
N GLY A 34 -8.02 -17.65 5.73
CA GLY A 34 -8.79 -16.73 4.92
C GLY A 34 -9.03 -15.41 5.67
N PHE A 35 -9.43 -14.36 4.92
CA PHE A 35 -9.72 -13.04 5.47
C PHE A 35 -10.73 -13.08 6.63
N ALA A 36 -11.86 -13.79 6.47
CA ALA A 36 -12.90 -13.86 7.51
C ALA A 36 -12.38 -14.46 8.82
N GLU A 37 -11.66 -15.60 8.73
CA GLU A 37 -11.08 -16.26 9.89
C GLU A 37 -10.06 -15.37 10.63
N ALA A 38 -9.20 -14.69 9.89
CA ALA A 38 -8.21 -13.78 10.46
C ALA A 38 -8.87 -12.53 11.10
N LEU A 39 -9.98 -12.05 10.54
CA LEU A 39 -10.76 -10.94 11.10
C LEU A 39 -11.49 -11.37 12.38
N ASP A 40 -12.07 -12.56 12.42
CA ASP A 40 -12.72 -13.11 13.61
C ASP A 40 -11.72 -13.23 14.77
N GLU A 41 -10.49 -13.67 14.49
CA GLU A 41 -9.42 -13.72 15.48
C GLU A 41 -9.04 -12.32 15.95
N ALA A 42 -8.92 -11.33 15.04
CA ALA A 42 -8.65 -9.95 15.39
C ALA A 42 -9.72 -9.38 16.34
N THR A 43 -10.98 -9.70 16.07
CA THR A 43 -12.13 -9.28 16.91
C THR A 43 -12.07 -9.94 18.28
N ALA A 44 -11.81 -11.25 18.34
CA ALA A 44 -11.69 -11.98 19.61
C ALA A 44 -10.55 -11.45 20.50
N LEU A 45 -9.47 -10.97 19.90
CA LEU A 45 -8.32 -10.37 20.60
C LEU A 45 -8.50 -8.86 20.91
N GLY A 46 -9.60 -8.25 20.45
CA GLY A 46 -9.88 -6.82 20.67
C GLY A 46 -9.09 -5.86 19.77
N TYR A 47 -8.55 -6.34 18.65
CA TYR A 47 -7.90 -5.52 17.62
C TYR A 47 -8.91 -4.95 16.61
N ALA A 48 -10.05 -5.61 16.42
CA ALA A 48 -11.14 -5.15 15.58
C ALA A 48 -12.39 -4.86 16.43
N GLU A 49 -13.12 -3.82 16.07
CA GLU A 49 -14.42 -3.49 16.64
C GLU A 49 -15.52 -4.37 16.01
N ALA A 50 -16.76 -4.29 16.57
CA ALA A 50 -17.91 -5.03 16.04
C ALA A 50 -18.26 -4.63 14.60
N ASP A 51 -18.03 -3.37 14.22
CA ASP A 51 -18.06 -2.89 12.84
C ASP A 51 -16.64 -2.48 12.42
N PRO A 52 -15.90 -3.36 11.73
CA PRO A 52 -14.53 -3.10 11.34
C PRO A 52 -14.42 -2.33 10.01
N SER A 53 -15.51 -1.89 9.38
CA SER A 53 -15.54 -1.31 8.03
C SER A 53 -14.59 -0.12 7.89
N ALA A 54 -14.49 0.74 8.90
CA ALA A 54 -13.57 1.88 8.87
C ALA A 54 -12.10 1.46 8.70
N ASP A 55 -11.74 0.29 9.23
CA ASP A 55 -10.41 -0.29 9.14
C ASP A 55 -10.24 -1.08 7.83
N VAL A 56 -11.05 -2.13 7.64
CA VAL A 56 -10.86 -3.11 6.56
C VAL A 56 -11.12 -2.53 5.17
N ASP A 57 -11.99 -1.52 5.06
CA ASP A 57 -12.21 -0.79 3.81
C ASP A 57 -11.20 0.36 3.60
N GLY A 58 -10.28 0.58 4.57
CA GLY A 58 -9.17 1.51 4.46
C GLY A 58 -9.50 2.98 4.74
N PHE A 59 -10.67 3.33 5.29
CA PHE A 59 -11.05 4.73 5.58
C PHE A 59 -10.11 5.37 6.61
N ASP A 60 -9.79 4.67 7.70
CA ASP A 60 -8.85 5.14 8.71
C ASP A 60 -7.46 5.37 8.12
N ALA A 61 -6.98 4.41 7.31
CA ALA A 61 -5.70 4.53 6.62
C ALA A 61 -5.68 5.71 5.62
N ALA A 62 -6.79 5.98 4.91
CA ALA A 62 -6.90 7.11 3.99
C ALA A 62 -6.84 8.46 4.72
N ALA A 63 -7.53 8.60 5.86
CA ALA A 63 -7.46 9.80 6.69
C ALA A 63 -6.02 10.07 7.16
N LYS A 64 -5.30 9.03 7.59
CA LYS A 64 -3.90 9.11 8.01
C LYS A 64 -2.95 9.39 6.85
N ALA A 65 -3.21 8.82 5.66
CA ALA A 65 -2.45 9.13 4.44
C ALA A 65 -2.55 10.61 4.06
N ALA A 66 -3.75 11.20 4.14
CA ALA A 66 -3.95 12.62 3.90
C ALA A 66 -3.16 13.49 4.88
N ILE A 67 -3.14 13.15 6.17
CA ILE A 67 -2.34 13.85 7.19
C ILE A 67 -0.85 13.74 6.89
N LEU A 68 -0.36 12.54 6.58
CA LEU A 68 1.06 12.31 6.25
C LEU A 68 1.48 13.09 5.01
N ALA A 69 0.64 13.09 3.96
CA ALA A 69 0.89 13.86 2.74
C ALA A 69 0.95 15.36 3.02
N GLY A 70 0.01 15.90 3.82
CA GLY A 70 -0.01 17.30 4.21
C GLY A 70 1.26 17.72 4.96
N ILE A 71 1.74 16.87 5.87
CA ILE A 71 2.97 17.13 6.64
C ILE A 71 4.21 17.02 5.74
N ALA A 72 4.29 16.01 4.87
CA ALA A 72 5.46 15.74 4.06
C ALA A 72 5.63 16.71 2.90
N PHE A 73 4.53 17.15 2.29
CA PHE A 73 4.54 17.94 1.06
C PHE A 73 4.03 19.36 1.22
N HIS A 74 3.66 19.75 2.43
CA HIS A 74 3.21 21.12 2.75
C HIS A 74 2.04 21.59 1.89
N THR A 75 1.12 20.69 1.56
CA THR A 75 -0.08 20.95 0.77
C THR A 75 -1.32 20.42 1.48
N ARG A 76 -2.48 20.96 1.18
CA ARG A 76 -3.74 20.49 1.78
C ARG A 76 -4.22 19.25 1.04
N VAL A 77 -4.44 18.19 1.80
CA VAL A 77 -5.02 16.93 1.33
C VAL A 77 -6.12 16.53 2.30
N THR A 78 -7.25 16.12 1.78
CA THR A 78 -8.36 15.55 2.55
C THR A 78 -8.47 14.05 2.31
N ALA A 79 -9.18 13.33 3.17
CA ALA A 79 -9.41 11.90 2.96
C ALA A 79 -10.19 11.60 1.65
N ALA A 80 -10.98 12.57 1.16
CA ALA A 80 -11.71 12.43 -0.11
C ALA A 80 -10.79 12.51 -1.35
N ASP A 81 -9.62 13.11 -1.22
CA ASP A 81 -8.62 13.20 -2.30
C ASP A 81 -7.78 11.91 -2.42
N VAL A 82 -7.88 10.99 -1.43
CA VAL A 82 -7.08 9.78 -1.37
C VAL A 82 -7.78 8.65 -2.12
N HIS A 83 -7.10 8.10 -3.14
CA HIS A 83 -7.56 6.83 -3.72
C HIS A 83 -7.46 5.73 -2.67
N ARG A 84 -8.55 4.94 -2.50
CA ARG A 84 -8.65 3.98 -1.42
C ARG A 84 -9.19 2.63 -1.90
N GLU A 85 -8.47 1.58 -1.55
CA GLU A 85 -8.88 0.19 -1.66
C GLU A 85 -8.66 -0.49 -0.31
N GLY A 86 -9.65 -1.25 0.18
CA GLY A 86 -9.57 -2.03 1.42
C GLY A 86 -8.90 -3.39 1.24
N ILE A 87 -8.97 -4.22 2.29
CA ILE A 87 -8.39 -5.58 2.28
C ILE A 87 -9.45 -6.68 2.18
N THR A 88 -10.72 -6.34 2.08
CA THR A 88 -11.84 -7.30 2.05
C THR A 88 -11.78 -8.27 0.88
N GLU A 89 -11.22 -7.83 -0.25
CA GLU A 89 -11.06 -8.64 -1.45
C GLU A 89 -9.73 -9.43 -1.49
N VAL A 90 -8.86 -9.26 -0.49
CA VAL A 90 -7.60 -10.00 -0.42
C VAL A 90 -7.87 -11.44 -0.01
N THR A 91 -7.50 -12.38 -0.87
CA THR A 91 -7.71 -13.81 -0.66
C THR A 91 -6.49 -14.52 -0.06
N ALA A 92 -6.68 -15.71 0.50
CA ALA A 92 -5.58 -16.58 0.92
C ALA A 92 -4.66 -16.95 -0.27
N ALA A 93 -5.22 -17.06 -1.48
CA ALA A 93 -4.46 -17.32 -2.69
C ALA A 93 -3.53 -16.16 -3.07
N ASP A 94 -3.98 -14.91 -2.90
CA ASP A 94 -3.14 -13.72 -3.11
C ASP A 94 -1.94 -13.72 -2.17
N VAL A 95 -2.19 -14.00 -0.89
CA VAL A 95 -1.14 -14.06 0.14
C VAL A 95 -0.17 -15.20 -0.14
N ALA A 96 -0.67 -16.38 -0.54
CA ALA A 96 0.17 -17.52 -0.91
C ALA A 96 1.04 -17.22 -2.15
N SER A 97 0.48 -16.54 -3.16
CA SER A 97 1.21 -16.10 -4.35
C SER A 97 2.30 -15.09 -3.99
N ALA A 98 1.98 -14.09 -3.15
CA ALA A 98 2.97 -13.15 -2.64
C ALA A 98 4.12 -13.86 -1.91
N LYS A 99 3.78 -14.82 -1.05
CA LYS A 99 4.76 -15.62 -0.30
C LYS A 99 5.68 -16.44 -1.22
N ALA A 100 5.13 -17.05 -2.27
CA ALA A 100 5.90 -17.79 -3.28
C ALA A 100 6.88 -16.89 -4.05
N MET A 101 6.61 -15.59 -4.13
CA MET A 101 7.46 -14.56 -4.74
C MET A 101 8.42 -13.89 -3.75
N GLY A 102 8.52 -14.37 -2.50
CA GLY A 102 9.35 -13.72 -1.49
C GLY A 102 8.81 -12.37 -1.01
N CYS A 103 7.51 -12.14 -1.16
CA CYS A 103 6.80 -10.94 -0.71
C CYS A 103 5.90 -11.21 0.49
N VAL A 104 5.38 -10.13 1.06
CA VAL A 104 4.23 -10.09 1.98
C VAL A 104 3.19 -9.15 1.43
N VAL A 105 1.93 -9.35 1.79
CA VAL A 105 0.86 -8.39 1.48
C VAL A 105 0.70 -7.43 2.66
N LYS A 106 0.65 -6.13 2.38
CA LYS A 106 0.40 -5.07 3.37
C LYS A 106 -0.62 -4.08 2.83
N LEU A 107 -1.46 -3.52 3.70
CA LEU A 107 -2.23 -2.33 3.36
C LEU A 107 -1.32 -1.11 3.54
N LEU A 108 -0.96 -0.47 2.44
CA LEU A 108 -0.04 0.66 2.45
C LEU A 108 -0.77 1.99 2.24
N ALA A 109 -0.52 2.94 3.12
CA ALA A 109 -0.79 4.36 2.89
C ALA A 109 0.44 4.94 2.21
N ILE A 110 0.30 5.44 0.98
CA ILE A 110 1.41 5.93 0.18
C ILE A 110 1.14 7.37 -0.20
N ALA A 111 2.12 8.23 0.05
CA ALA A 111 2.12 9.61 -0.43
C ALA A 111 3.48 9.87 -1.09
N GLU A 112 3.49 10.31 -2.35
CA GLU A 112 4.71 10.50 -3.12
C GLU A 112 4.63 11.72 -4.05
N ARG A 113 5.75 12.33 -4.31
CA ARG A 113 5.85 13.39 -5.32
C ARG A 113 5.79 12.76 -6.72
N ALA A 114 5.05 13.41 -7.61
CA ALA A 114 5.11 13.07 -9.02
C ALA A 114 6.51 13.35 -9.57
N GLU A 115 6.98 12.53 -10.51
CA GLU A 115 8.32 12.64 -11.10
C GLU A 115 8.61 14.02 -11.72
N ASP A 116 7.57 14.65 -12.31
CA ASP A 116 7.67 16.00 -12.88
C ASP A 116 7.63 17.12 -11.83
N GLY A 117 7.47 16.77 -10.55
CA GLY A 117 7.40 17.69 -9.42
C GLY A 117 6.11 18.54 -9.34
N ARG A 118 5.14 18.33 -10.23
CA ARG A 118 3.94 19.18 -10.37
C ARG A 118 2.69 18.64 -9.67
N GLY A 119 2.86 17.77 -8.70
CA GLY A 119 1.75 17.19 -7.94
C GLY A 119 2.23 16.09 -7.01
N ILE A 120 1.28 15.48 -6.36
CA ILE A 120 1.50 14.34 -5.47
C ILE A 120 0.50 13.23 -5.77
N GLY A 121 0.93 11.98 -5.61
CA GLY A 121 0.03 10.82 -5.54
C GLY A 121 -0.26 10.51 -4.08
N VAL A 122 -1.53 10.33 -3.71
CA VAL A 122 -1.90 9.87 -2.36
C VAL A 122 -2.90 8.73 -2.49
N ARG A 123 -2.53 7.57 -1.94
CA ARG A 123 -3.32 6.35 -2.11
C ARG A 123 -3.21 5.40 -0.93
N VAL A 124 -4.22 4.56 -0.77
CA VAL A 124 -4.24 3.44 0.17
C VAL A 124 -4.73 2.21 -0.58
N HIS A 125 -3.94 1.16 -0.57
CA HIS A 125 -4.32 -0.11 -1.20
C HIS A 125 -3.50 -1.28 -0.65
N PRO A 126 -3.98 -2.53 -0.77
CA PRO A 126 -3.17 -3.71 -0.59
C PRO A 126 -2.03 -3.72 -1.62
N ALA A 127 -0.84 -4.10 -1.19
CA ALA A 127 0.32 -4.22 -2.07
C ALA A 127 1.21 -5.39 -1.65
N MET A 128 1.82 -6.03 -2.63
CA MET A 128 2.93 -6.96 -2.42
C MET A 128 4.20 -6.17 -2.15
N LEU A 129 4.89 -6.51 -1.07
CA LEU A 129 6.11 -5.85 -0.62
C LEU A 129 7.21 -6.91 -0.44
N PRO A 130 8.39 -6.77 -1.05
CA PRO A 130 9.50 -7.71 -0.87
C PRO A 130 9.84 -7.89 0.61
N ARG A 131 10.15 -9.12 1.03
CA ARG A 131 10.51 -9.41 2.44
C ARG A 131 11.78 -8.70 2.89
N THR A 132 12.59 -8.20 1.96
CA THR A 132 13.78 -7.37 2.21
C THR A 132 13.44 -5.93 2.58
N HIS A 133 12.23 -5.45 2.25
CA HIS A 133 11.81 -4.09 2.57
C HIS A 133 11.56 -3.94 4.08
N PRO A 134 12.00 -2.83 4.75
CA PRO A 134 11.84 -2.66 6.20
C PRO A 134 10.40 -2.81 6.70
N LEU A 135 9.41 -2.32 5.94
CA LEU A 135 8.00 -2.45 6.29
C LEU A 135 7.48 -3.90 6.26
N ALA A 136 8.13 -4.81 5.55
CA ALA A 136 7.71 -6.22 5.50
C ALA A 136 7.81 -6.90 6.86
N GLY A 137 8.74 -6.45 7.72
CA GLY A 137 8.93 -6.93 9.08
C GLY A 137 7.94 -6.39 10.11
N VAL A 138 7.07 -5.44 9.73
CA VAL A 138 6.05 -4.88 10.62
C VAL A 138 4.88 -5.86 10.73
N ARG A 139 4.75 -6.53 11.87
CA ARG A 139 3.79 -7.60 12.09
C ARG A 139 2.72 -7.22 13.10
N GLU A 140 1.69 -8.06 13.23
CA GLU A 140 0.60 -7.91 14.18
C GLU A 140 -0.06 -6.52 14.10
N ALA A 141 -0.46 -5.94 15.23
CA ALA A 141 -1.09 -4.62 15.31
C ALA A 141 -0.09 -3.46 15.40
N TYR A 142 1.18 -3.67 14.98
CA TYR A 142 2.16 -2.61 14.94
C TYR A 142 1.99 -1.73 13.70
N ASN A 143 2.34 -0.46 13.89
CA ASN A 143 2.34 0.55 12.83
C ASN A 143 3.77 0.98 12.51
N ALA A 144 3.97 1.46 11.29
CA ALA A 144 5.23 2.07 10.88
C ALA A 144 4.99 3.13 9.81
N VAL A 145 5.83 4.16 9.82
CA VAL A 145 5.92 5.18 8.77
C VAL A 145 7.34 5.15 8.25
N PHE A 146 7.50 4.83 6.99
CA PHE A 146 8.75 4.81 6.25
C PHE A 146 8.82 6.03 5.35
N VAL A 147 9.94 6.74 5.38
CA VAL A 147 10.13 8.01 4.70
C VAL A 147 11.39 7.95 3.85
N GLU A 148 11.30 8.41 2.62
CA GLU A 148 12.41 8.58 1.70
C GLU A 148 12.66 10.08 1.51
N GLY A 149 13.77 10.55 2.09
CA GLY A 149 14.25 11.93 1.98
C GLY A 149 15.44 12.04 1.05
N GLU A 150 15.64 13.23 0.48
CA GLU A 150 16.75 13.51 -0.45
C GLU A 150 18.12 13.43 0.24
N ALA A 151 18.24 13.99 1.43
CA ALA A 151 19.49 14.05 2.17
C ALA A 151 19.56 13.01 3.29
N ALA A 152 18.48 12.78 4.04
CA ALA A 152 18.44 11.83 5.13
C ALA A 152 18.34 10.37 4.67
N GLY A 153 17.99 10.15 3.39
CA GLY A 153 17.78 8.80 2.87
C GLY A 153 16.53 8.13 3.47
N GLN A 154 16.65 6.86 3.80
CA GLN A 154 15.53 6.06 4.29
C GLN A 154 15.47 6.09 5.82
N LEU A 155 14.30 6.45 6.35
CA LEU A 155 14.01 6.49 7.78
C LEU A 155 12.72 5.71 8.06
N MET A 156 12.66 5.05 9.21
CA MET A 156 11.46 4.34 9.65
C MET A 156 11.13 4.68 11.10
N PHE A 157 9.87 5.06 11.34
CA PHE A 157 9.28 5.21 12.67
C PHE A 157 8.36 4.01 12.91
N TYR A 158 8.64 3.25 13.95
CA TYR A 158 7.95 1.99 14.24
C TYR A 158 7.47 1.98 15.68
N GLY A 159 6.25 1.50 15.92
CA GLY A 159 5.69 1.39 17.25
C GLY A 159 4.22 0.97 17.27
N ARG A 160 3.63 0.99 18.45
CA ARG A 160 2.18 0.77 18.62
C ARG A 160 1.43 2.03 18.24
N GLY A 161 0.45 1.92 17.34
CA GLY A 161 -0.41 3.02 16.90
C GLY A 161 -1.62 3.25 17.80
N ALA A 162 -1.98 2.25 18.62
CA ALA A 162 -3.15 2.30 19.53
C ALA A 162 -2.84 1.61 20.86
N GLY A 163 -3.73 1.80 21.83
CA GLY A 163 -3.64 1.26 23.19
C GLY A 163 -3.52 2.35 24.25
N GLY A 164 -3.94 2.07 25.49
CA GLY A 164 -4.01 3.06 26.56
C GLY A 164 -2.69 3.78 26.83
N ALA A 165 -1.61 3.03 27.04
CA ALA A 165 -0.31 3.62 27.34
C ALA A 165 0.32 4.40 26.15
N PRO A 166 0.35 3.89 24.91
CA PRO A 166 0.82 4.67 23.77
C PRO A 166 0.00 5.96 23.54
N THR A 167 -1.31 5.89 23.63
CA THR A 167 -2.20 7.07 23.48
C THR A 167 -1.95 8.09 24.58
N ALA A 168 -1.86 7.65 25.83
CA ALA A 168 -1.54 8.54 26.97
C ALA A 168 -0.16 9.21 26.79
N SER A 169 0.84 8.48 26.32
CA SER A 169 2.17 9.01 26.03
C SER A 169 2.12 10.11 24.97
N ALA A 170 1.35 9.92 23.89
CA ALA A 170 1.19 10.92 22.83
C ALA A 170 0.50 12.20 23.38
N VAL A 171 -0.60 12.05 24.12
CA VAL A 171 -1.33 13.19 24.74
C VAL A 171 -0.42 13.96 25.70
N LEU A 172 0.34 13.25 26.55
CA LEU A 172 1.26 13.89 27.50
C LEU A 172 2.40 14.61 26.74
N GLY A 173 2.89 14.06 25.66
CA GLY A 173 3.89 14.71 24.80
C GLY A 173 3.40 16.05 24.27
N ASP A 174 2.19 16.09 23.77
CA ASP A 174 1.55 17.33 23.28
C ASP A 174 1.31 18.34 24.42
N LEU A 175 0.85 17.88 25.58
CA LEU A 175 0.69 18.75 26.76
C LEU A 175 2.01 19.39 27.19
N VAL A 176 3.10 18.63 27.21
CA VAL A 176 4.45 19.16 27.52
C VAL A 176 4.89 20.16 26.48
N ALA A 177 4.67 19.89 25.18
CA ALA A 177 5.00 20.81 24.10
C ALA A 177 4.23 22.12 24.22
N VAL A 178 2.91 22.06 24.47
CA VAL A 178 2.07 23.24 24.70
C VAL A 178 2.53 24.04 25.91
N ALA A 179 2.84 23.37 27.03
CA ALA A 179 3.33 24.04 28.25
C ALA A 179 4.68 24.77 28.00
N ARG A 180 5.62 24.15 27.33
CA ARG A 180 6.91 24.74 26.95
C ARG A 180 6.73 25.97 26.06
N ASN A 181 5.91 25.87 25.01
CA ASN A 181 5.62 26.96 24.10
C ASN A 181 4.99 28.15 24.86
N ARG A 182 4.02 27.88 25.74
CA ARG A 182 3.39 28.91 26.55
C ARG A 182 4.35 29.63 27.48
N LEU A 183 5.23 28.88 28.14
CA LEU A 183 6.22 29.46 29.07
C LEU A 183 7.30 30.30 28.35
N SER A 184 7.71 29.87 27.14
CA SER A 184 8.67 30.60 26.32
C SER A 184 8.09 31.74 25.50
N GLY A 185 6.76 31.93 25.52
CA GLY A 185 6.05 32.89 24.65
C GLY A 185 6.07 32.49 23.18
N ALA A 186 6.47 31.25 22.85
CA ALA A 186 6.46 30.74 21.49
C ALA A 186 5.06 30.27 21.09
N ARG A 187 4.79 30.34 19.78
CA ARG A 187 3.63 29.66 19.19
C ARG A 187 4.09 28.28 18.70
N GLY A 188 3.26 27.28 18.88
CA GLY A 188 3.52 25.96 18.30
C GLY A 188 3.63 26.02 16.77
N ALA A 189 4.14 24.94 16.17
CA ALA A 189 4.20 24.82 14.72
C ALA A 189 2.78 24.94 14.14
N GLY A 190 2.56 25.94 13.30
CA GLY A 190 1.31 26.12 12.56
C GLY A 190 1.13 25.07 11.46
N GLU A 191 -0.03 25.09 10.83
CA GLU A 191 -0.24 24.32 9.60
C GLU A 191 0.75 24.81 8.53
N SER A 192 1.46 23.87 7.93
CA SER A 192 2.37 24.17 6.82
C SER A 192 1.69 23.74 5.51
N ALA A 193 1.12 24.71 4.80
CA ALA A 193 0.39 24.49 3.55
C ALA A 193 0.77 25.56 2.50
N TYR A 194 2.08 25.79 2.36
CA TYR A 194 2.59 26.80 1.44
C TYR A 194 2.79 26.27 0.01
N ALA A 195 2.77 24.93 -0.18
CA ALA A 195 2.86 24.33 -1.49
C ALA A 195 1.45 24.10 -2.05
N GLU A 196 1.24 24.49 -3.30
CA GLU A 196 -0.01 24.26 -4.02
C GLU A 196 0.17 23.07 -4.98
N LEU A 197 0.38 21.87 -4.40
CA LEU A 197 0.55 20.64 -5.16
C LEU A 197 -0.79 19.92 -5.29
N PRO A 198 -1.33 19.76 -6.51
CA PRO A 198 -2.57 19.01 -6.72
C PRO A 198 -2.35 17.53 -6.44
N VAL A 199 -3.37 16.87 -5.89
CA VAL A 199 -3.42 15.41 -5.82
C VAL A 199 -3.80 14.88 -7.21
N ARG A 200 -2.96 14.00 -7.75
CA ARG A 200 -3.16 13.39 -9.07
C ARG A 200 -4.11 12.20 -9.00
N PRO A 201 -4.88 11.96 -10.05
CA PRO A 201 -5.67 10.74 -10.18
C PRO A 201 -4.79 9.49 -10.12
N ILE A 202 -5.33 8.40 -9.55
CA ILE A 202 -4.62 7.12 -9.44
C ILE A 202 -4.09 6.61 -10.78
N GLY A 203 -4.83 6.81 -11.86
CA GLY A 203 -4.45 6.37 -13.20
C GLY A 203 -3.13 6.95 -13.72
N GLU A 204 -2.68 8.10 -13.18
CA GLU A 204 -1.39 8.72 -13.51
C GLU A 204 -0.23 8.19 -12.65
N THR A 205 -0.53 7.40 -11.61
CA THR A 205 0.49 6.81 -10.74
C THR A 205 1.27 5.75 -11.50
N VAL A 206 2.60 5.83 -11.41
CA VAL A 206 3.48 4.80 -11.95
C VAL A 206 3.63 3.69 -10.92
N THR A 207 3.26 2.47 -11.30
CA THR A 207 3.31 1.31 -10.41
C THR A 207 3.62 0.03 -11.19
N ARG A 208 3.64 -1.11 -10.52
CA ARG A 208 3.80 -2.44 -11.12
C ARG A 208 2.66 -3.32 -10.66
N TYR A 209 2.22 -4.24 -11.53
CA TYR A 209 1.22 -5.24 -11.16
C TYR A 209 1.83 -6.64 -11.10
N HIS A 210 1.40 -7.38 -10.10
CA HIS A 210 1.33 -8.82 -10.10
C HIS A 210 -0.04 -9.21 -10.64
N VAL A 211 -0.06 -10.09 -11.64
CA VAL A 211 -1.30 -10.60 -12.24
C VAL A 211 -1.22 -12.12 -12.28
N SER A 212 -2.22 -12.78 -11.71
CA SER A 212 -2.38 -14.24 -11.77
C SER A 212 -3.61 -14.58 -12.62
N LEU A 213 -3.39 -15.37 -13.66
CA LEU A 213 -4.40 -15.75 -14.63
C LEU A 213 -4.62 -17.26 -14.61
N ASP A 214 -5.87 -17.68 -14.48
CA ASP A 214 -6.29 -19.02 -14.82
C ASP A 214 -6.48 -19.10 -16.32
N VAL A 215 -5.73 -19.96 -17.00
CA VAL A 215 -5.66 -20.03 -18.45
C VAL A 215 -5.89 -21.44 -18.98
N ALA A 216 -6.33 -21.53 -20.23
CA ALA A 216 -6.32 -22.81 -20.92
C ALA A 216 -4.87 -23.23 -21.24
N ASP A 217 -4.49 -24.47 -20.92
CA ASP A 217 -3.17 -25.03 -21.26
C ASP A 217 -3.11 -25.39 -22.75
N LYS A 218 -2.95 -24.38 -23.60
CA LYS A 218 -2.89 -24.51 -25.05
C LYS A 218 -1.76 -23.69 -25.64
N ALA A 219 -1.18 -24.22 -26.70
CA ALA A 219 -0.17 -23.48 -27.46
C ALA A 219 -0.72 -22.12 -27.93
N GLY A 220 0.07 -21.06 -27.75
CA GLY A 220 -0.29 -19.69 -28.16
C GLY A 220 -0.92 -18.83 -27.09
N VAL A 221 -1.42 -19.40 -25.96
CA VAL A 221 -2.06 -18.61 -24.90
C VAL A 221 -1.12 -17.55 -24.33
N LEU A 222 0.12 -17.90 -24.01
CA LEU A 222 1.11 -16.95 -23.53
C LEU A 222 1.38 -15.82 -24.56
N ALA A 223 1.41 -16.14 -25.85
CA ALA A 223 1.61 -15.13 -26.88
C ALA A 223 0.44 -14.15 -26.94
N THR A 224 -0.80 -14.65 -26.84
CA THR A 224 -2.00 -13.81 -26.84
C THR A 224 -2.07 -12.91 -25.57
N VAL A 225 -1.72 -13.47 -24.40
CA VAL A 225 -1.61 -12.71 -23.17
C VAL A 225 -0.55 -11.60 -23.30
N ALA A 226 0.66 -11.93 -23.82
CA ALA A 226 1.72 -10.94 -24.04
C ALA A 226 1.32 -9.83 -25.02
N GLN A 227 0.50 -10.12 -26.01
CA GLN A 227 -0.05 -9.12 -26.94
C GLN A 227 -0.99 -8.13 -26.24
N ALA A 228 -1.78 -8.56 -25.25
CA ALA A 228 -2.63 -7.66 -24.45
C ALA A 228 -1.78 -6.64 -23.67
N PHE A 229 -0.68 -7.09 -23.08
CA PHE A 229 0.26 -6.18 -22.40
C PHE A 229 0.90 -5.20 -23.39
N ALA A 230 1.35 -5.69 -24.54
CA ALA A 230 1.97 -4.86 -25.57
C ALA A 230 1.01 -3.82 -26.14
N ALA A 231 -0.29 -4.13 -26.26
CA ALA A 231 -1.31 -3.20 -26.76
C ALA A 231 -1.46 -1.94 -25.91
N HIS A 232 -1.11 -2.02 -24.62
CA HIS A 232 -1.14 -0.91 -23.67
C HIS A 232 0.25 -0.38 -23.30
N ASP A 233 1.28 -0.74 -24.07
CA ASP A 233 2.68 -0.36 -23.81
C ASP A 233 3.20 -0.80 -22.42
N VAL A 234 2.69 -1.91 -21.92
CA VAL A 234 3.09 -2.50 -20.64
C VAL A 234 4.10 -3.62 -20.90
N SER A 235 5.28 -3.49 -20.33
CA SER A 235 6.33 -4.51 -20.41
C SER A 235 6.21 -5.53 -19.27
N ILE A 236 6.38 -6.81 -19.61
CA ILE A 236 6.40 -7.91 -18.63
C ILE A 236 7.83 -8.08 -18.12
N GLN A 237 8.00 -8.03 -16.78
CA GLN A 237 9.28 -8.28 -16.13
C GLN A 237 9.54 -9.77 -15.95
N THR A 238 8.55 -10.50 -15.40
CA THR A 238 8.63 -11.94 -15.20
C THR A 238 7.34 -12.62 -15.60
N VAL A 239 7.46 -13.85 -16.08
CA VAL A 239 6.33 -14.73 -16.31
C VAL A 239 6.68 -16.13 -15.80
N ARG A 240 5.75 -16.76 -15.11
CA ARG A 240 5.88 -18.13 -14.64
C ARG A 240 4.58 -18.86 -14.92
N GLN A 241 4.67 -20.05 -15.49
CA GLN A 241 3.54 -20.97 -15.65
C GLN A 241 3.58 -21.99 -14.51
N GLU A 242 2.46 -22.22 -13.86
CA GLU A 242 2.25 -23.20 -12.82
C GLU A 242 1.09 -24.13 -13.21
N GLY A 243 1.15 -25.38 -12.75
CA GLY A 243 0.12 -26.36 -13.07
C GLY A 243 0.15 -26.85 -14.51
N HIS A 244 -0.79 -27.75 -14.85
CA HIS A 244 -0.96 -28.34 -16.18
C HIS A 244 -2.45 -28.57 -16.46
N GLY A 245 -2.84 -28.58 -17.73
CA GLY A 245 -4.19 -28.90 -18.14
C GLY A 245 -5.21 -27.89 -17.60
N ASP A 246 -6.18 -28.38 -16.83
CA ASP A 246 -7.25 -27.54 -16.30
C ASP A 246 -6.81 -26.66 -15.12
N ASP A 247 -5.65 -26.93 -14.52
CA ASP A 247 -5.09 -26.16 -13.40
C ASP A 247 -3.93 -25.23 -13.84
N ALA A 248 -3.85 -24.91 -15.15
CA ALA A 248 -2.79 -24.07 -15.67
C ALA A 248 -2.96 -22.60 -15.26
N MET A 249 -1.95 -22.04 -14.62
CA MET A 249 -1.91 -20.64 -14.20
C MET A 249 -0.70 -19.92 -14.80
N LEU A 250 -0.91 -18.69 -15.25
CA LEU A 250 0.15 -17.75 -15.61
C LEU A 250 0.27 -16.69 -14.53
N VAL A 251 1.43 -16.60 -13.91
CA VAL A 251 1.76 -15.56 -12.94
C VAL A 251 2.74 -14.59 -13.58
N LEU A 252 2.35 -13.32 -13.67
CA LEU A 252 3.11 -12.28 -14.33
C LEU A 252 3.41 -11.14 -13.35
N VAL A 253 4.59 -10.52 -13.49
CA VAL A 253 4.91 -9.24 -12.87
C VAL A 253 5.31 -8.28 -13.97
N THR A 254 4.79 -7.06 -13.94
CA THR A 254 5.08 -6.04 -14.94
C THR A 254 6.29 -5.20 -14.55
N HIS A 255 6.94 -4.59 -15.53
CA HIS A 255 7.71 -3.37 -15.28
C HIS A 255 6.78 -2.23 -14.90
N SER A 256 7.36 -1.11 -14.48
CA SER A 256 6.63 0.10 -14.11
C SER A 256 5.88 0.66 -15.33
N ALA A 257 4.60 0.94 -15.13
CA ALA A 257 3.73 1.61 -16.10
C ALA A 257 2.68 2.44 -15.34
N THR A 258 1.91 3.28 -16.03
CA THR A 258 0.82 4.00 -15.38
C THR A 258 -0.27 3.04 -14.93
N ASP A 259 -0.89 3.32 -13.80
CA ASP A 259 -1.99 2.48 -13.28
C ASP A 259 -3.15 2.37 -14.30
N ALA A 260 -3.41 3.42 -15.06
CA ALA A 260 -4.39 3.41 -16.14
C ALA A 260 -4.05 2.38 -17.24
N ALA A 261 -2.79 2.31 -17.69
CA ALA A 261 -2.36 1.34 -18.70
C ALA A 261 -2.45 -0.10 -18.17
N LEU A 262 -2.03 -0.29 -16.91
CA LEU A 262 -2.12 -1.60 -16.23
C LEU A 262 -3.57 -2.04 -16.05
N ALA A 263 -4.47 -1.14 -15.63
CA ALA A 263 -5.89 -1.42 -15.46
C ALA A 263 -6.56 -1.75 -16.81
N ALA A 264 -6.22 -1.03 -17.88
CA ALA A 264 -6.70 -1.32 -19.24
C ALA A 264 -6.24 -2.71 -19.71
N THR A 265 -4.97 -3.06 -19.48
CA THR A 265 -4.43 -4.40 -19.77
C THR A 265 -5.23 -5.49 -19.05
N VAL A 266 -5.49 -5.32 -17.75
CA VAL A 266 -6.28 -6.29 -16.95
C VAL A 266 -7.71 -6.39 -17.47
N SER A 267 -8.31 -5.28 -17.91
CA SER A 267 -9.66 -5.28 -18.53
C SER A 267 -9.68 -6.12 -19.80
N ASP A 268 -8.68 -5.98 -20.67
CA ASP A 268 -8.58 -6.76 -21.90
C ASP A 268 -8.36 -8.26 -21.59
N LEU A 269 -7.49 -8.57 -20.62
CA LEU A 269 -7.25 -9.96 -20.19
C LEU A 269 -8.54 -10.65 -19.73
N ARG A 270 -9.41 -9.94 -19.00
CA ARG A 270 -10.73 -10.47 -18.57
C ARG A 270 -11.68 -10.79 -19.70
N SER A 271 -11.50 -10.18 -20.88
CA SER A 271 -12.35 -10.37 -22.05
C SER A 271 -11.85 -11.47 -23.00
N MET A 272 -10.67 -12.06 -22.73
CA MET A 272 -10.04 -13.04 -23.63
C MET A 272 -10.60 -14.44 -23.41
N ASP A 273 -11.01 -15.13 -24.49
CA ASP A 273 -11.48 -16.53 -24.45
C ASP A 273 -10.46 -17.54 -23.90
N SER A 274 -9.16 -17.21 -24.00
CA SER A 274 -8.07 -18.04 -23.51
C SER A 274 -7.80 -17.88 -22.00
N VAL A 275 -8.34 -16.84 -21.37
CA VAL A 275 -8.27 -16.54 -19.93
C VAL A 275 -9.60 -16.95 -19.30
N ARG A 276 -9.57 -18.01 -18.50
CA ARG A 276 -10.77 -18.46 -17.78
C ARG A 276 -11.17 -17.52 -16.66
N ALA A 277 -10.15 -17.02 -15.94
CA ALA A 277 -10.32 -16.02 -14.90
C ALA A 277 -9.03 -15.21 -14.68
N VAL A 278 -9.19 -13.96 -14.31
CA VAL A 278 -8.14 -13.17 -13.67
C VAL A 278 -8.25 -13.45 -12.15
N ALA A 279 -7.41 -14.36 -11.67
CA ALA A 279 -7.50 -14.89 -10.31
C ALA A 279 -7.03 -13.88 -9.26
N SER A 280 -6.02 -13.05 -9.59
CA SER A 280 -5.48 -12.03 -8.70
C SER A 280 -4.88 -10.88 -9.50
N VAL A 281 -5.07 -9.67 -9.00
CA VAL A 281 -4.35 -8.47 -9.44
C VAL A 281 -3.94 -7.69 -8.20
N MET A 282 -2.65 -7.44 -8.03
CA MET A 282 -2.16 -6.68 -6.88
C MET A 282 -0.98 -5.80 -7.28
N ARG A 283 -0.93 -4.57 -6.75
CA ARG A 283 0.22 -3.69 -6.96
C ARG A 283 1.44 -4.22 -6.23
N VAL A 284 2.61 -4.01 -6.82
CA VAL A 284 3.91 -4.40 -6.24
C VAL A 284 4.69 -3.13 -5.93
N GLU A 285 5.02 -2.94 -4.67
CA GLU A 285 5.75 -1.79 -4.15
C GLU A 285 7.17 -2.19 -3.71
N GLY A 286 8.07 -1.21 -3.57
CA GLY A 286 9.47 -1.45 -3.25
C GLY A 286 10.35 -1.73 -4.49
N GLU A 287 11.64 -2.02 -4.27
CA GLU A 287 12.58 -2.33 -5.34
C GLU A 287 12.20 -3.61 -6.09
N ALA A 288 12.62 -3.69 -7.35
CA ALA A 288 12.31 -4.85 -8.19
C ALA A 288 12.85 -6.14 -7.54
N ILE A 289 12.00 -7.16 -7.48
CA ILE A 289 12.42 -8.52 -7.13
C ILE A 289 13.24 -8.99 -8.33
N GLY A 290 14.56 -9.15 -8.12
CA GLY A 290 15.50 -9.63 -9.12
C GLY A 290 15.35 -11.13 -9.41
#